data_8a9df06e94dd2f76ad62aaca598f9575
#
_entry.id   8a9df06e94dd2f76ad62aaca598f9575
#
_cell.length_a   1.000
_cell.length_b   1.000
_cell.length_c   1.000
_cell.angle_alpha   90.00
_cell.angle_beta   90.00
_cell.angle_gamma   90.00
#
_symmetry.space_group_name_H-M   'P 1'
#
loop_
_entity.id
_entity.type
_entity.pdbx_description
1 polymer ?
#
loop_
_entity_poly.entity_id
_entity_poly.type
_entity_poly.pdbx_seq_one_letter_code
_entity_poly.pdbx_strand_id
1 'polypeptide(L)'
;GKRKAPAVLCLHPTDNKVGHKVVVGLGGRAGRQYAAELAEDGYVTLSPAYTHLANYWPNLGGLGYVSGTMKAIWDNSRGLDLLQSLKYVDSKNGFGAIGHSLGGHNAIYTAVFDKRVSVLASSCGFDSYVDYYDGAERVWYFGAGWCQIRYMPRLSNYRGKLETIPYDFPELLGALAPRPFFVNAPLHDSNFRWKSVDVCAKAARPVYRLLGDEKDLVIRHPDSDHNFPDEMRRQAYETIDSV
;
A
#
# COMPACT_ATOMS: atom_id res chain seq x y z
N GLY A 1 -21.72 -26.45 7.91
CA GLY A 1 -21.23 -25.72 6.74
C GLY A 1 -19.71 -25.59 6.84
N LYS A 2 -18.99 -25.53 5.73
CA LYS A 2 -17.56 -25.25 5.75
C LYS A 2 -17.33 -23.86 6.35
N ARG A 3 -16.34 -23.72 7.25
CA ARG A 3 -15.96 -22.43 7.86
C ARG A 3 -15.51 -21.48 6.73
N LYS A 4 -16.00 -20.25 6.77
CA LYS A 4 -15.53 -19.20 5.85
C LYS A 4 -14.16 -18.73 6.29
N ALA A 5 -13.34 -18.28 5.36
CA ALA A 5 -12.01 -17.76 5.61
C ALA A 5 -12.00 -16.22 5.44
N PRO A 6 -11.23 -15.48 6.26
CA PRO A 6 -10.98 -14.06 6.03
C PRO A 6 -10.22 -13.85 4.72
N ALA A 7 -10.23 -12.60 4.21
CA ALA A 7 -9.58 -12.34 2.93
C ALA A 7 -8.73 -11.06 2.95
N VAL A 8 -7.65 -11.09 2.15
CA VAL A 8 -6.64 -10.02 2.08
C VAL A 8 -6.31 -9.66 0.64
N LEU A 9 -6.28 -8.37 0.32
CA LEU A 9 -5.65 -7.84 -0.89
C LEU A 9 -4.14 -7.80 -0.71
N CYS A 10 -3.41 -8.51 -1.56
CA CYS A 10 -1.96 -8.61 -1.54
C CYS A 10 -1.37 -7.86 -2.74
N LEU A 11 -0.94 -6.63 -2.52
CA LEU A 11 -0.59 -5.68 -3.57
C LEU A 11 0.91 -5.70 -3.86
N HIS A 12 1.27 -5.98 -5.11
CA HIS A 12 2.64 -6.25 -5.50
C HIS A 12 3.50 -4.99 -5.65
N PRO A 13 4.83 -5.09 -5.43
CA PRO A 13 5.77 -3.99 -5.69
C PRO A 13 5.90 -3.69 -7.18
N THR A 14 6.64 -2.63 -7.54
CA THR A 14 7.02 -2.37 -8.92
C THR A 14 7.84 -3.53 -9.47
N ASP A 15 7.25 -4.31 -10.36
CA ASP A 15 7.92 -5.37 -11.10
C ASP A 15 7.43 -5.36 -12.56
N ASN A 16 8.37 -5.05 -13.47
CA ASN A 16 8.05 -4.90 -14.90
C ASN A 16 7.98 -6.25 -15.66
N LYS A 17 8.40 -7.36 -15.03
CA LYS A 17 8.49 -8.67 -15.69
C LYS A 17 7.49 -9.67 -15.13
N VAL A 18 7.44 -9.79 -13.81
CA VAL A 18 6.66 -10.79 -13.08
C VAL A 18 5.31 -10.21 -12.62
N GLY A 19 5.30 -8.93 -12.23
CA GLY A 19 4.11 -8.24 -11.78
C GLY A 19 3.50 -8.87 -10.52
N HIS A 20 2.19 -9.05 -10.50
CA HIS A 20 1.45 -9.58 -9.36
C HIS A 20 1.86 -11.00 -8.93
N LYS A 21 2.47 -11.78 -9.81
CA LYS A 21 2.90 -13.15 -9.48
C LYS A 21 4.02 -13.19 -8.44
N VAL A 22 4.74 -12.07 -8.24
CA VAL A 22 5.81 -12.01 -7.25
C VAL A 22 5.30 -12.25 -5.83
N VAL A 23 4.07 -11.86 -5.52
CA VAL A 23 3.51 -12.01 -4.17
C VAL A 23 3.03 -13.43 -3.85
N VAL A 24 3.00 -14.30 -4.83
CA VAL A 24 2.76 -15.76 -4.66
C VAL A 24 4.04 -16.58 -4.88
N GLY A 25 5.21 -15.95 -4.89
CA GLY A 25 6.50 -16.64 -4.99
C GLY A 25 6.87 -17.16 -6.39
N LEU A 26 6.16 -16.72 -7.44
CA LEU A 26 6.42 -17.14 -8.83
C LEU A 26 7.43 -16.22 -9.54
N GLY A 27 8.57 -15.96 -8.88
CA GLY A 27 9.66 -15.12 -9.37
C GLY A 27 9.78 -13.82 -8.59
N GLY A 28 10.71 -12.95 -9.03
CA GLY A 28 11.02 -11.70 -8.33
C GLY A 28 11.98 -11.88 -7.15
N ARG A 29 12.02 -10.89 -6.26
CA ARG A 29 12.87 -10.91 -5.07
C ARG A 29 12.27 -11.76 -3.95
N ALA A 30 13.12 -12.41 -3.17
CA ALA A 30 12.72 -13.06 -1.92
C ALA A 30 12.07 -12.06 -0.94
N GLY A 31 11.25 -12.55 -0.02
CA GLY A 31 10.54 -11.72 0.95
C GLY A 31 9.37 -10.93 0.36
N ARG A 32 8.84 -11.34 -0.80
CA ARG A 32 7.69 -10.70 -1.45
C ARG A 32 6.47 -11.62 -1.55
N GLN A 33 6.59 -12.87 -1.11
CA GLN A 33 5.57 -13.91 -1.26
C GLN A 33 4.46 -13.87 -0.18
N TYR A 34 4.16 -12.70 0.35
CA TYR A 34 3.19 -12.52 1.45
C TYR A 34 1.76 -12.98 1.11
N ALA A 35 1.39 -13.07 -0.18
CA ALA A 35 0.10 -13.64 -0.55
C ALA A 35 0.08 -15.17 -0.41
N ALA A 36 1.20 -15.84 -0.73
CA ALA A 36 1.33 -17.28 -0.51
C ALA A 36 1.38 -17.61 0.98
N GLU A 37 2.18 -16.86 1.76
CA GLU A 37 2.30 -17.04 3.21
C GLU A 37 0.94 -16.88 3.91
N LEU A 38 0.19 -15.81 3.63
CA LEU A 38 -1.16 -15.61 4.17
C LEU A 38 -2.15 -16.70 3.71
N ALA A 39 -2.02 -17.20 2.49
CA ALA A 39 -2.87 -18.31 2.03
C ALA A 39 -2.56 -19.62 2.79
N GLU A 40 -1.28 -19.88 3.12
CA GLU A 40 -0.87 -20.99 3.99
C GLU A 40 -1.42 -20.84 5.42
N ASP A 41 -1.54 -19.60 5.92
CA ASP A 41 -2.15 -19.26 7.21
C ASP A 41 -3.70 -19.31 7.18
N GLY A 42 -4.30 -19.64 6.03
CA GLY A 42 -5.74 -19.87 5.91
C GLY A 42 -6.57 -18.70 5.40
N TYR A 43 -5.95 -17.64 4.91
CA TYR A 43 -6.62 -16.54 4.25
C TYR A 43 -6.96 -16.82 2.79
N VAL A 44 -8.02 -16.21 2.29
CA VAL A 44 -8.23 -16.06 0.85
C VAL A 44 -7.47 -14.82 0.40
N THR A 45 -6.48 -14.98 -0.46
CA THR A 45 -5.66 -13.87 -0.94
C THR A 45 -6.02 -13.51 -2.39
N LEU A 46 -6.06 -12.21 -2.68
CA LEU A 46 -6.27 -11.68 -4.03
C LEU A 46 -5.14 -10.71 -4.38
N SER A 47 -4.48 -10.96 -5.51
CA SER A 47 -3.34 -10.16 -5.98
C SER A 47 -3.65 -9.56 -7.36
N PRO A 48 -4.29 -8.39 -7.43
CA PRO A 48 -4.56 -7.71 -8.68
C PRO A 48 -3.28 -7.30 -9.41
N ALA A 49 -3.28 -7.33 -10.73
CA ALA A 49 -2.21 -6.75 -11.53
C ALA A 49 -2.28 -5.21 -11.46
N TYR A 50 -1.13 -4.56 -11.28
CA TYR A 50 -1.04 -3.11 -11.33
C TYR A 50 -0.81 -2.62 -12.76
N THR A 51 -1.48 -1.53 -13.13
CA THR A 51 -1.44 -0.96 -14.47
C THR A 51 -0.03 -0.52 -14.91
N HIS A 52 0.29 -0.76 -16.17
CA HIS A 52 1.57 -0.47 -16.82
C HIS A 52 2.76 -1.17 -16.16
N LEU A 53 2.51 -2.38 -15.63
CA LEU A 53 3.52 -3.31 -15.17
C LEU A 53 3.30 -4.69 -15.78
N ALA A 54 4.38 -5.40 -16.04
CA ALA A 54 4.39 -6.75 -16.61
C ALA A 54 3.48 -6.86 -17.85
N ASN A 55 2.42 -7.63 -17.78
CA ASN A 55 1.51 -7.91 -18.88
C ASN A 55 0.17 -7.14 -18.80
N TYR A 56 0.03 -6.12 -17.93
CA TYR A 56 -1.20 -5.36 -17.75
C TYR A 56 -1.03 -3.90 -18.21
N TRP A 57 -1.46 -3.61 -19.43
CA TRP A 57 -1.28 -2.33 -20.11
C TRP A 57 -2.60 -1.75 -20.63
N PRO A 58 -3.54 -1.38 -19.74
CA PRO A 58 -4.81 -0.77 -20.18
C PRO A 58 -4.57 0.61 -20.77
N ASN A 59 -5.42 0.99 -21.73
CA ASN A 59 -5.47 2.37 -22.22
C ASN A 59 -6.16 3.27 -21.19
N LEU A 60 -5.36 3.85 -20.28
CA LEU A 60 -5.88 4.68 -19.19
C LEU A 60 -6.76 5.83 -19.68
N GLY A 61 -6.30 6.59 -20.69
CA GLY A 61 -7.05 7.72 -21.25
C GLY A 61 -8.37 7.29 -21.89
N GLY A 62 -8.35 6.19 -22.65
CA GLY A 62 -9.58 5.64 -23.26
C GLY A 62 -10.58 5.12 -22.22
N LEU A 63 -10.12 4.77 -21.02
CA LEU A 63 -10.95 4.37 -19.88
C LEU A 63 -11.34 5.54 -18.96
N GLY A 64 -10.93 6.77 -19.29
CA GLY A 64 -11.22 7.95 -18.48
C GLY A 64 -10.31 8.18 -17.28
N TYR A 65 -9.22 7.41 -17.14
CA TYR A 65 -8.26 7.58 -16.04
C TYR A 65 -7.09 8.46 -16.45
N VAL A 66 -6.74 9.40 -15.59
CA VAL A 66 -5.55 10.27 -15.74
C VAL A 66 -4.34 9.75 -14.99
N SER A 67 -4.48 8.69 -14.22
CA SER A 67 -3.48 8.19 -13.27
C SER A 67 -3.60 6.68 -13.09
N GLY A 68 -2.45 5.99 -13.10
CA GLY A 68 -2.41 4.56 -12.80
C GLY A 68 -2.83 4.24 -11.37
N THR A 69 -2.52 5.12 -10.39
CA THR A 69 -2.99 4.97 -9.01
C THR A 69 -4.52 5.00 -8.92
N MET A 70 -5.18 5.91 -9.64
CA MET A 70 -6.66 5.94 -9.69
C MET A 70 -7.23 4.64 -10.28
N LYS A 71 -6.63 4.14 -11.37
CA LYS A 71 -7.03 2.87 -11.97
C LYS A 71 -6.85 1.70 -10.99
N ALA A 72 -5.73 1.68 -10.27
CA ALA A 72 -5.44 0.64 -9.28
C ALA A 72 -6.43 0.66 -8.10
N ILE A 73 -6.81 1.83 -7.60
CA ILE A 73 -7.86 1.96 -6.57
C ILE A 73 -9.16 1.32 -7.06
N TRP A 74 -9.57 1.63 -8.30
CA TRP A 74 -10.76 1.03 -8.89
C TRP A 74 -10.63 -0.49 -9.01
N ASP A 75 -9.52 -1.00 -9.55
CA ASP A 75 -9.29 -2.43 -9.72
C ASP A 75 -9.32 -3.17 -8.38
N ASN A 76 -8.69 -2.59 -7.35
CA ASN A 76 -8.69 -3.14 -6.01
C ASN A 76 -10.10 -3.16 -5.39
N SER A 77 -10.89 -2.09 -5.57
CA SER A 77 -12.29 -2.04 -5.12
C SER A 77 -13.14 -3.10 -5.84
N ARG A 78 -12.93 -3.33 -7.14
CA ARG A 78 -13.59 -4.44 -7.87
C ARG A 78 -13.10 -5.80 -7.36
N GLY A 79 -11.82 -5.90 -6.97
CA GLY A 79 -11.28 -7.07 -6.28
C GLY A 79 -11.99 -7.36 -4.97
N LEU A 80 -12.27 -6.33 -4.17
CA LEU A 80 -13.05 -6.46 -2.92
C LEU A 80 -14.49 -6.90 -3.20
N ASP A 81 -15.12 -6.43 -4.27
CA ASP A 81 -16.46 -6.92 -4.67
C ASP A 81 -16.42 -8.41 -5.00
N LEU A 82 -15.40 -8.84 -5.75
CA LEU A 82 -15.19 -10.26 -6.04
C LEU A 82 -15.05 -11.07 -4.74
N LEU A 83 -14.14 -10.67 -3.85
CA LEU A 83 -13.95 -11.35 -2.57
C LEU A 83 -15.25 -11.44 -1.77
N GLN A 84 -16.01 -10.35 -1.69
CA GLN A 84 -17.29 -10.29 -0.99
C GLN A 84 -18.35 -11.22 -1.59
N SER A 85 -18.30 -11.48 -2.89
CA SER A 85 -19.24 -12.36 -3.59
C SER A 85 -18.98 -13.85 -3.38
N LEU A 86 -17.78 -14.22 -2.93
CA LEU A 86 -17.36 -15.61 -2.78
C LEU A 86 -17.98 -16.22 -1.51
N LYS A 87 -18.70 -17.33 -1.67
CA LYS A 87 -19.43 -18.00 -0.57
C LYS A 87 -18.55 -18.50 0.58
N TYR A 88 -17.28 -18.74 0.32
CA TYR A 88 -16.29 -19.23 1.28
C TYR A 88 -15.46 -18.12 1.93
N VAL A 89 -15.68 -16.85 1.54
CA VAL A 89 -15.03 -15.70 2.16
C VAL A 89 -15.90 -15.17 3.30
N ASP A 90 -15.27 -14.91 4.45
CA ASP A 90 -15.86 -14.14 5.55
C ASP A 90 -15.50 -12.66 5.38
N SER A 91 -16.49 -11.86 5.03
CA SER A 91 -16.35 -10.41 4.85
C SER A 91 -16.99 -9.60 5.98
N LYS A 92 -17.37 -10.27 7.09
CA LYS A 92 -18.14 -9.63 8.18
C LYS A 92 -17.38 -8.48 8.83
N ASN A 93 -16.08 -8.65 9.04
CA ASN A 93 -15.22 -7.65 9.66
C ASN A 93 -14.43 -6.81 8.62
N GLY A 94 -14.76 -6.92 7.34
CA GLY A 94 -14.03 -6.27 6.25
C GLY A 94 -12.91 -7.13 5.69
N PHE A 95 -11.88 -6.49 5.16
CA PHE A 95 -10.77 -7.12 4.45
C PHE A 95 -9.44 -6.55 4.92
N GLY A 96 -8.40 -7.38 4.88
CA GLY A 96 -7.03 -6.91 5.01
C GLY A 96 -6.49 -6.35 3.68
N ALA A 97 -5.51 -5.45 3.76
CA ALA A 97 -4.66 -5.06 2.63
C ALA A 97 -3.19 -5.04 3.04
N ILE A 98 -2.33 -5.64 2.24
CA ILE A 98 -0.89 -5.67 2.48
C ILE A 98 -0.13 -5.42 1.18
N GLY A 99 0.99 -4.71 1.29
CA GLY A 99 1.85 -4.51 0.14
C GLY A 99 3.23 -3.97 0.49
N HIS A 100 4.15 -4.14 -0.46
CA HIS A 100 5.51 -3.64 -0.36
C HIS A 100 5.78 -2.62 -1.48
N SER A 101 6.54 -1.55 -1.17
CA SER A 101 6.91 -0.51 -2.12
C SER A 101 5.66 0.09 -2.79
N LEU A 102 5.51 0.05 -4.12
CA LEU A 102 4.28 0.42 -4.81
C LEU A 102 3.05 -0.25 -4.21
N GLY A 103 3.14 -1.53 -3.83
CA GLY A 103 2.04 -2.25 -3.18
C GLY A 103 1.66 -1.64 -1.82
N GLY A 104 2.64 -1.23 -1.03
CA GLY A 104 2.41 -0.52 0.23
C GLY A 104 1.73 0.84 0.05
N HIS A 105 2.20 1.61 -0.92
CA HIS A 105 1.56 2.85 -1.36
C HIS A 105 0.11 2.60 -1.81
N ASN A 106 -0.10 1.59 -2.65
CA ASN A 106 -1.40 1.24 -3.20
C ASN A 106 -2.38 0.74 -2.12
N ALA A 107 -1.89 0.06 -1.08
CA ALA A 107 -2.70 -0.35 0.07
C ALA A 107 -3.28 0.85 0.82
N ILE A 108 -2.43 1.87 1.09
CA ILE A 108 -2.85 3.12 1.74
C ILE A 108 -3.96 3.80 0.93
N TYR A 109 -3.72 4.05 -0.35
CA TYR A 109 -4.70 4.72 -1.22
C TYR A 109 -6.00 3.92 -1.35
N THR A 110 -5.90 2.60 -1.54
CA THR A 110 -7.09 1.75 -1.61
C THR A 110 -7.91 1.85 -0.33
N ALA A 111 -7.27 1.77 0.84
CA ALA A 111 -7.95 1.83 2.12
C ALA A 111 -8.59 3.20 2.40
N VAL A 112 -7.98 4.29 1.94
CA VAL A 112 -8.58 5.64 2.05
C VAL A 112 -9.88 5.73 1.26
N PHE A 113 -9.94 5.15 0.06
CA PHE A 113 -11.11 5.24 -0.83
C PHE A 113 -12.12 4.10 -0.65
N ASP A 114 -11.73 2.98 -0.01
CA ASP A 114 -12.65 1.86 0.22
C ASP A 114 -12.62 1.44 1.70
N LYS A 115 -13.66 1.80 2.42
CA LYS A 115 -13.79 1.54 3.87
C LYS A 115 -13.93 0.05 4.23
N ARG A 116 -14.12 -0.84 3.24
CA ARG A 116 -14.13 -2.28 3.47
C ARG A 116 -12.74 -2.83 3.82
N VAL A 117 -11.66 -2.09 3.51
CA VAL A 117 -10.34 -2.40 4.06
C VAL A 117 -10.34 -1.97 5.52
N SER A 118 -10.40 -2.93 6.44
CA SER A 118 -10.50 -2.72 7.89
C SER A 118 -9.16 -2.75 8.61
N VAL A 119 -8.15 -3.34 7.99
CA VAL A 119 -6.79 -3.43 8.51
C VAL A 119 -5.78 -3.40 7.36
N LEU A 120 -4.61 -2.79 7.57
CA LEU A 120 -3.62 -2.72 6.50
C LEU A 120 -2.18 -2.79 6.99
N ALA A 121 -1.30 -3.25 6.09
CA ALA A 121 0.14 -3.25 6.28
C ALA A 121 0.83 -2.65 5.04
N SER A 122 1.69 -1.66 5.26
CA SER A 122 2.50 -1.02 4.24
C SER A 122 3.98 -1.17 4.55
N SER A 123 4.71 -1.81 3.67
CA SER A 123 6.15 -1.94 3.76
C SER A 123 6.82 -1.06 2.71
N CYS A 124 7.71 -0.14 3.13
CA CYS A 124 8.43 0.75 2.23
C CYS A 124 7.50 1.45 1.22
N GLY A 125 6.32 1.90 1.66
CA GLY A 125 5.27 2.36 0.75
C GLY A 125 5.24 3.88 0.54
N PHE A 126 5.89 4.65 1.40
CA PHE A 126 5.83 6.11 1.38
C PHE A 126 6.91 6.79 2.22
N ASP A 127 7.13 8.03 1.96
CA ASP A 127 7.52 9.13 2.84
C ASP A 127 6.72 10.37 2.43
N SER A 128 6.88 11.51 3.12
CA SER A 128 6.22 12.75 2.71
C SER A 128 6.66 13.18 1.31
N TYR A 129 5.76 13.72 0.52
CA TYR A 129 6.07 14.26 -0.81
C TYR A 129 7.17 15.32 -0.77
N VAL A 130 7.16 16.18 0.25
CA VAL A 130 8.19 17.23 0.37
C VAL A 130 9.57 16.67 0.69
N ASP A 131 9.62 15.47 1.24
CA ASP A 131 10.87 14.78 1.62
C ASP A 131 11.37 13.78 0.58
N TYR A 132 10.49 13.33 -0.33
CA TYR A 132 10.81 12.31 -1.32
C TYR A 132 12.05 12.72 -2.15
N TYR A 133 13.10 11.87 -2.08
CA TYR A 133 14.43 12.18 -2.66
C TYR A 133 14.96 13.57 -2.27
N ASP A 134 14.82 13.97 -1.00
CA ASP A 134 15.20 15.29 -0.47
C ASP A 134 14.53 16.47 -1.19
N GLY A 135 13.31 16.27 -1.71
CA GLY A 135 12.61 17.27 -2.51
C GLY A 135 13.27 17.57 -3.85
N ALA A 136 14.18 16.69 -4.30
CA ALA A 136 14.97 16.91 -5.50
C ALA A 136 14.08 17.12 -6.73
N GLU A 137 14.21 18.28 -7.38
CA GLU A 137 13.35 18.69 -8.49
C GLU A 137 13.30 17.67 -9.63
N ARG A 138 14.41 16.92 -9.86
CA ARG A 138 14.52 15.93 -10.93
C ARG A 138 13.50 14.80 -10.88
N VAL A 139 12.99 14.45 -9.69
CA VAL A 139 11.99 13.37 -9.54
C VAL A 139 10.55 13.84 -9.70
N TRP A 140 10.33 15.16 -9.86
CA TRP A 140 9.02 15.78 -10.00
C TRP A 140 8.71 16.22 -11.43
N TYR A 141 9.57 15.91 -12.42
CA TYR A 141 9.20 16.07 -13.83
C TYR A 141 8.18 15.02 -14.24
N PHE A 142 7.30 15.38 -15.17
CA PHE A 142 6.39 14.41 -15.78
C PHE A 142 7.20 13.19 -16.31
N GLY A 143 6.74 12.00 -15.94
CA GLY A 143 7.42 10.75 -16.28
C GLY A 143 8.51 10.30 -15.30
N ALA A 144 8.85 11.10 -14.28
CA ALA A 144 9.83 10.74 -13.25
C ALA A 144 9.15 10.44 -11.90
N GLY A 145 9.81 9.71 -11.02
CA GLY A 145 9.35 9.41 -9.66
C GLY A 145 7.86 9.07 -9.59
N TRP A 146 7.14 9.74 -8.71
CA TRP A 146 5.68 9.62 -8.60
C TRP A 146 4.91 10.23 -9.77
N CYS A 147 5.55 11.06 -10.60
CA CYS A 147 4.92 11.75 -11.73
C CYS A 147 4.82 10.91 -13.01
N GLN A 148 5.10 9.60 -12.94
CA GLN A 148 4.87 8.67 -14.05
C GLN A 148 3.37 8.44 -14.26
N ILE A 149 2.95 8.18 -15.50
CA ILE A 149 1.54 7.92 -15.85
C ILE A 149 0.96 6.72 -15.10
N ARG A 150 1.80 5.73 -14.80
CA ARG A 150 1.41 4.56 -14.00
C ARG A 150 1.19 4.89 -12.51
N TYR A 151 1.62 6.08 -12.05
CA TYR A 151 1.38 6.55 -10.68
C TYR A 151 0.47 7.79 -10.70
N MET A 152 0.99 8.96 -10.39
CA MET A 152 0.23 10.20 -10.21
C MET A 152 0.83 11.35 -11.02
N PRO A 153 0.68 11.34 -12.36
CA PRO A 153 1.38 12.28 -13.26
C PRO A 153 1.09 13.76 -12.97
N ARG A 154 -0.07 14.08 -12.40
CA ARG A 154 -0.44 15.47 -12.04
C ARG A 154 0.38 16.05 -10.90
N LEU A 155 1.10 15.25 -10.11
CA LEU A 155 2.03 15.75 -9.11
C LEU A 155 3.15 16.58 -9.74
N SER A 156 3.47 16.39 -11.03
CA SER A 156 4.43 17.23 -11.76
C SER A 156 4.04 18.72 -11.80
N ASN A 157 2.75 19.05 -11.64
CA ASN A 157 2.27 20.43 -11.59
C ASN A 157 2.72 21.18 -10.32
N TYR A 158 3.17 20.45 -9.30
CA TYR A 158 3.66 20.98 -8.03
C TYR A 158 5.19 21.04 -7.94
N ARG A 159 5.90 20.71 -9.01
CA ARG A 159 7.35 20.83 -9.06
C ARG A 159 7.80 22.25 -8.68
N GLY A 160 8.77 22.35 -7.77
CA GLY A 160 9.27 23.62 -7.22
C GLY A 160 8.35 24.32 -6.20
N LYS A 161 7.23 23.67 -5.83
CA LYS A 161 6.26 24.19 -4.84
C LYS A 161 5.51 23.03 -4.16
N LEU A 162 6.24 22.00 -3.73
CA LEU A 162 5.68 20.76 -3.19
C LEU A 162 4.79 20.98 -1.98
N GLU A 163 5.06 22.02 -1.20
CA GLU A 163 4.26 22.45 -0.04
C GLU A 163 2.83 22.89 -0.41
N THR A 164 2.56 23.10 -1.70
CA THR A 164 1.22 23.44 -2.19
C THR A 164 0.40 22.23 -2.65
N ILE A 165 0.96 21.02 -2.54
CA ILE A 165 0.19 19.78 -2.78
C ILE A 165 -0.94 19.73 -1.74
N PRO A 166 -2.22 19.54 -2.14
CA PRO A 166 -3.36 19.72 -1.25
C PRO A 166 -3.51 18.67 -0.15
N TYR A 167 -2.70 17.64 -0.16
CA TYR A 167 -2.60 16.59 0.86
C TYR A 167 -1.24 15.90 0.78
N ASP A 168 -0.83 15.27 1.88
CA ASP A 168 0.36 14.43 1.93
C ASP A 168 0.07 13.21 2.83
N PHE A 169 1.07 12.42 3.14
CA PHE A 169 0.91 11.20 3.93
C PHE A 169 0.40 11.43 5.36
N PRO A 170 0.69 12.54 6.07
CA PRO A 170 0.03 12.83 7.34
C PRO A 170 -1.49 12.75 7.27
N GLU A 171 -2.10 13.37 6.26
CA GLU A 171 -3.56 13.38 6.06
C GLU A 171 -4.07 12.00 5.64
N LEU A 172 -3.33 11.29 4.76
CA LEU A 172 -3.70 9.94 4.35
C LEU A 172 -3.70 8.96 5.52
N LEU A 173 -2.65 9.01 6.38
CA LEU A 173 -2.58 8.18 7.58
C LEU A 173 -3.70 8.53 8.56
N GLY A 174 -3.96 9.83 8.78
CA GLY A 174 -5.06 10.29 9.62
C GLY A 174 -6.43 9.81 9.12
N ALA A 175 -6.66 9.79 7.81
CA ALA A 175 -7.89 9.29 7.19
C ALA A 175 -8.10 7.77 7.37
N LEU A 176 -7.07 7.03 7.74
CA LEU A 176 -7.15 5.60 8.03
C LEU A 176 -7.62 5.30 9.46
N ALA A 177 -7.49 6.26 10.38
CA ALA A 177 -7.90 6.05 11.78
C ALA A 177 -9.40 5.72 11.90
N PRO A 178 -9.81 4.84 12.83
CA PRO A 178 -9.00 4.12 13.82
C PRO A 178 -8.54 2.72 13.37
N ARG A 179 -8.47 2.44 12.06
CA ARG A 179 -8.13 1.12 11.54
C ARG A 179 -6.70 0.72 11.90
N PRO A 180 -6.44 -0.52 12.36
CA PRO A 180 -5.09 -1.00 12.61
C PRO A 180 -4.22 -0.89 11.35
N PHE A 181 -3.07 -0.25 11.51
CA PHE A 181 -2.15 0.02 10.41
C PHE A 181 -0.71 -0.25 10.82
N PHE A 182 -0.11 -1.26 10.20
CA PHE A 182 1.31 -1.61 10.36
C PHE A 182 2.15 -0.99 9.26
N VAL A 183 3.24 -0.31 9.63
CA VAL A 183 4.19 0.30 8.70
C VAL A 183 5.60 -0.24 8.95
N ASN A 184 6.20 -0.82 7.94
CA ASN A 184 7.61 -1.17 7.88
C ASN A 184 8.37 -0.08 7.11
N ALA A 185 9.20 0.69 7.81
CA ALA A 185 10.03 1.77 7.28
C ALA A 185 11.50 1.56 7.66
N PRO A 186 12.27 0.76 6.89
CA PRO A 186 13.63 0.35 7.22
C PRO A 186 14.60 1.53 7.35
N LEU A 187 15.63 1.35 8.20
CA LEU A 187 16.63 2.37 8.50
C LEU A 187 17.47 2.79 7.28
N HIS A 188 17.67 1.87 6.31
CA HIS A 188 18.53 2.06 5.15
C HIS A 188 17.76 2.05 3.82
N ASP A 189 16.45 2.35 3.87
CA ASP A 189 15.65 2.45 2.64
C ASP A 189 16.16 3.61 1.78
N SER A 190 16.59 3.30 0.55
CA SER A 190 17.11 4.29 -0.40
C SER A 190 16.01 5.07 -1.13
N ASN A 191 14.73 4.63 -1.05
CA ASN A 191 13.61 5.28 -1.72
C ASN A 191 12.83 6.19 -0.76
N PHE A 192 12.57 5.69 0.47
CA PHE A 192 11.71 6.36 1.44
C PHE A 192 12.42 6.49 2.78
N ARG A 193 12.48 7.69 3.31
CA ARG A 193 13.21 7.99 4.55
C ARG A 193 12.36 7.68 5.77
N TRP A 194 12.81 6.76 6.60
CA TRP A 194 12.11 6.38 7.83
C TRP A 194 11.84 7.58 8.76
N LYS A 195 12.74 8.58 8.83
CA LYS A 195 12.53 9.80 9.62
C LYS A 195 11.33 10.62 9.13
N SER A 196 11.12 10.68 7.82
CA SER A 196 9.96 11.33 7.23
C SER A 196 8.68 10.53 7.50
N VAL A 197 8.75 9.19 7.45
CA VAL A 197 7.63 8.33 7.87
C VAL A 197 7.22 8.60 9.32
N ASP A 198 8.19 8.76 10.23
CA ASP A 198 7.92 9.11 11.63
C ASP A 198 7.25 10.48 11.78
N VAL A 199 7.66 11.47 11.00
CA VAL A 199 7.00 12.79 10.98
C VAL A 199 5.54 12.65 10.55
N CYS A 200 5.28 11.92 9.47
CA CYS A 200 3.91 11.65 9.00
C CYS A 200 3.08 10.92 10.07
N ALA A 201 3.64 9.87 10.68
CA ALA A 201 2.96 9.11 11.72
C ALA A 201 2.67 9.96 12.97
N LYS A 202 3.65 10.77 13.42
CA LYS A 202 3.47 11.69 14.55
C LYS A 202 2.34 12.68 14.31
N ALA A 203 2.20 13.18 13.10
CA ALA A 203 1.11 14.10 12.74
C ALA A 203 -0.25 13.39 12.68
N ALA A 204 -0.31 12.11 12.29
CA ALA A 204 -1.55 11.32 12.25
C ALA A 204 -2.01 10.79 13.62
N ARG A 205 -1.10 10.55 14.59
CA ARG A 205 -1.42 9.98 15.91
C ARG A 205 -2.52 10.70 16.71
N PRO A 206 -2.63 12.06 16.69
CA PRO A 206 -3.74 12.73 17.36
C PRO A 206 -5.11 12.30 16.83
N VAL A 207 -5.24 12.00 15.53
CA VAL A 207 -6.49 11.50 14.93
C VAL A 207 -6.79 10.09 15.42
N TYR A 208 -5.77 9.21 15.44
CA TYR A 208 -5.90 7.87 16.01
C TYR A 208 -6.34 7.90 17.46
N ARG A 209 -5.73 8.77 18.29
CA ARG A 209 -6.10 8.94 19.70
C ARG A 209 -7.54 9.46 19.88
N LEU A 210 -8.00 10.32 18.97
CA LEU A 210 -9.37 10.87 19.02
C LEU A 210 -10.42 9.83 18.64
N LEU A 211 -10.14 8.95 17.67
CA LEU A 211 -11.11 8.02 17.09
C LEU A 211 -11.00 6.58 17.61
N GLY A 212 -9.92 6.24 18.29
CA GLY A 212 -9.63 4.89 18.78
C GLY A 212 -8.43 4.87 19.73
N ASP A 213 -7.38 4.14 19.36
CA ASP A 213 -6.11 4.07 20.09
C ASP A 213 -4.93 4.41 19.17
N GLU A 214 -4.03 5.28 19.65
CA GLU A 214 -2.82 5.62 18.88
C GLU A 214 -1.88 4.40 18.66
N LYS A 215 -2.07 3.32 19.44
CA LYS A 215 -1.35 2.06 19.30
C LYS A 215 -1.73 1.29 18.04
N ASP A 216 -2.89 1.59 17.46
CA ASP A 216 -3.33 0.98 16.21
C ASP A 216 -2.49 1.44 15.00
N LEU A 217 -1.73 2.55 15.13
CA LEU A 217 -0.73 2.95 14.16
C LEU A 217 0.66 2.48 14.60
N VAL A 218 1.10 1.34 14.08
CA VAL A 218 2.35 0.67 14.42
C VAL A 218 3.44 1.00 13.38
N ILE A 219 4.54 1.62 13.80
CA ILE A 219 5.69 1.90 12.94
C ILE A 219 6.88 1.05 13.40
N ARG A 220 7.59 0.44 12.45
CA ARG A 220 8.80 -0.37 12.69
C ARG A 220 9.93 0.04 11.77
N HIS A 221 11.14 0.06 12.33
CA HIS A 221 12.37 0.45 11.64
C HIS A 221 13.41 -0.68 11.73
N PRO A 222 13.25 -1.77 10.96
CA PRO A 222 14.27 -2.81 10.96
C PRO A 222 15.58 -2.30 10.35
N ASP A 223 16.68 -2.91 10.80
CA ASP A 223 18.01 -2.71 10.23
C ASP A 223 18.10 -3.44 8.87
N SER A 224 17.54 -2.84 7.84
CA SER A 224 17.54 -3.37 6.47
C SER A 224 17.43 -2.26 5.45
N ASP A 225 17.68 -2.59 4.19
CA ASP A 225 17.46 -1.75 3.02
C ASP A 225 15.95 -1.72 2.63
N HIS A 226 15.63 -1.32 1.39
CA HIS A 226 14.28 -1.33 0.80
C HIS A 226 13.71 -2.75 0.72
N ASN A 227 13.41 -3.35 1.88
CA ASN A 227 13.02 -4.75 2.02
C ASN A 227 11.85 -4.94 2.98
N PHE A 228 11.27 -6.14 2.95
CA PHE A 228 10.24 -6.59 3.88
C PHE A 228 10.75 -7.86 4.60
N PRO A 229 11.55 -7.71 5.67
CA PRO A 229 12.12 -8.83 6.41
C PRO A 229 11.06 -9.77 6.98
N ASP A 230 11.40 -11.05 7.18
CA ASP A 230 10.51 -12.08 7.68
C ASP A 230 9.84 -11.70 9.01
N GLU A 231 10.62 -11.12 9.93
CA GLU A 231 10.11 -10.64 11.21
C GLU A 231 9.04 -9.56 11.02
N MET A 232 9.27 -8.62 10.10
CA MET A 232 8.32 -7.54 9.82
C MET A 232 7.06 -8.06 9.13
N ARG A 233 7.18 -9.08 8.25
CA ARG A 233 6.01 -9.73 7.65
C ARG A 233 5.16 -10.43 8.72
N ARG A 234 5.78 -11.15 9.65
CA ARG A 234 5.07 -11.79 10.77
C ARG A 234 4.31 -10.76 11.61
N GLN A 235 4.93 -9.66 12.01
CA GLN A 235 4.24 -8.59 12.76
C GLN A 235 3.10 -7.94 11.95
N ALA A 236 3.26 -7.83 10.63
CA ALA A 236 2.19 -7.38 9.75
C ALA A 236 1.01 -8.36 9.72
N TYR A 237 1.27 -9.69 9.72
CA TYR A 237 0.23 -10.71 9.78
C TYR A 237 -0.48 -10.72 11.14
N GLU A 238 0.26 -10.60 12.25
CA GLU A 238 -0.32 -10.42 13.59
C GLU A 238 -1.25 -9.21 13.65
N THR A 239 -0.89 -8.10 12.96
CA THR A 239 -1.78 -6.94 12.86
C THR A 239 -3.04 -7.26 12.03
N ILE A 240 -2.91 -8.01 10.94
CA ILE A 240 -4.04 -8.44 10.11
C ILE A 240 -4.96 -9.40 10.89
N ASP A 241 -4.40 -10.29 11.70
CA ASP A 241 -5.14 -11.25 12.54
C ASP A 241 -5.95 -10.58 13.67
N SER A 242 -5.65 -9.31 13.99
CA SER A 242 -6.31 -8.60 15.10
C SER A 242 -7.74 -8.14 14.80
N VAL A 243 -8.28 -8.33 13.57
CA VAL A 243 -9.59 -7.77 13.12
C VAL A 243 -10.60 -8.84 12.68
#